data_444566a4c86688f4977f1112c06a1cea
#
_entry.id   444566a4c86688f4977f1112c06a1cea
#
_cell.length_a   1.000
_cell.length_b   1.000
_cell.length_c   1.000
_cell.angle_alpha   90.00
_cell.angle_beta   90.00
_cell.angle_gamma   90.00
#
_symmetry.space_group_name_H-M   'P 1'
#
loop_
_entity.id
_entity.type
_entity.pdbx_description
1 polymer ?
#
loop_
_entity_poly.entity_id
_entity_poly.type
_entity_poly.pdbx_seq_one_letter_code
_entity_poly.pdbx_strand_id
1 'polypeptide(L)'
;MTVQELIATHPHPTSVDREALLRCIDDCFDCAATCISCADACLGEDDVRDLVRCIRLCLDCADLCDAAGRVVTRQTEPDLDVMRATIEACVSACRACGDECERHADHHEHCRICAAACRRCEQSCNDLLVTIPTPERS
;
A
#
# COMPACT_ATOMS: atom_id res chain seq x y z
N MET A 1 12.97 -9.21 -5.14
CA MET A 1 12.15 -8.75 -6.28
C MET A 1 13.03 -7.94 -7.23
N THR A 2 12.80 -8.06 -8.52
CA THR A 2 13.60 -7.40 -9.57
C THR A 2 13.70 -5.87 -9.40
N VAL A 3 12.65 -5.23 -8.87
CA VAL A 3 12.64 -3.78 -8.62
C VAL A 3 13.77 -3.37 -7.68
N GLN A 4 14.09 -4.19 -6.68
CA GLN A 4 15.18 -3.90 -5.76
C GLN A 4 16.52 -3.82 -6.49
N GLU A 5 16.75 -4.71 -7.45
CA GLU A 5 17.95 -4.69 -8.27
C GLU A 5 18.00 -3.44 -9.15
N LEU A 6 16.85 -3.04 -9.71
CA LEU A 6 16.76 -1.82 -10.51
C LEU A 6 17.03 -0.56 -9.70
N ILE A 7 16.50 -0.47 -8.48
CA ILE A 7 16.78 0.67 -7.59
C ILE A 7 18.26 0.70 -7.22
N ALA A 8 18.87 -0.47 -6.94
CA ALA A 8 20.30 -0.57 -6.59
C ALA A 8 21.20 -0.10 -7.72
N THR A 9 20.79 -0.27 -8.97
CA THR A 9 21.59 0.09 -10.16
C THR A 9 21.12 1.37 -10.82
N HIS A 10 20.16 2.08 -10.22
CA HIS A 10 19.60 3.30 -10.78
C HIS A 10 20.67 4.38 -10.95
N PRO A 11 20.67 5.12 -12.09
CA PRO A 11 21.66 6.18 -12.33
C PRO A 11 21.63 7.32 -11.31
N HIS A 12 20.49 7.54 -10.65
CA HIS A 12 20.36 8.58 -9.62
C HIS A 12 20.16 7.96 -8.26
N PRO A 13 20.89 8.40 -7.22
CA PRO A 13 20.64 7.93 -5.86
C PRO A 13 19.28 8.42 -5.37
N THR A 14 18.63 7.63 -4.54
CA THR A 14 17.35 8.02 -3.96
C THR A 14 17.54 9.19 -2.99
N SER A 15 16.53 10.07 -2.93
CA SER A 15 16.49 11.21 -2.00
C SER A 15 15.84 10.84 -0.66
N VAL A 16 15.39 9.59 -0.50
CA VAL A 16 14.75 9.09 0.72
C VAL A 16 15.53 7.88 1.24
N ASP A 17 15.16 7.39 2.42
CA ASP A 17 15.81 6.20 2.98
C ASP A 17 15.58 4.99 2.07
N ARG A 18 16.67 4.36 1.62
CA ARG A 18 16.61 3.29 0.62
C ARG A 18 15.91 2.04 1.15
N GLU A 19 16.20 1.63 2.39
CA GLU A 19 15.58 0.44 2.95
C GLU A 19 14.07 0.64 3.14
N ALA A 20 13.67 1.81 3.64
CA ALA A 20 12.26 2.16 3.78
C ALA A 20 11.57 2.20 2.42
N LEU A 21 12.24 2.74 1.40
CA LEU A 21 11.71 2.77 0.03
C LEU A 21 11.46 1.37 -0.50
N LEU A 22 12.42 0.46 -0.36
CA LEU A 22 12.30 -0.90 -0.88
C LEU A 22 11.17 -1.67 -0.17
N ARG A 23 11.04 -1.53 1.15
CA ARG A 23 9.95 -2.16 1.89
C ARG A 23 8.59 -1.60 1.46
N CYS A 24 8.51 -0.28 1.27
CA CYS A 24 7.27 0.36 0.83
C CYS A 24 6.84 -0.16 -0.55
N ILE A 25 7.76 -0.27 -1.50
CA ILE A 25 7.47 -0.80 -2.84
C ILE A 25 6.94 -2.23 -2.73
N ASP A 26 7.64 -3.10 -2.01
CA ASP A 26 7.25 -4.50 -1.88
C ASP A 26 5.88 -4.64 -1.22
N ASP A 27 5.65 -3.92 -0.13
CA ASP A 27 4.41 -4.02 0.63
C ASP A 27 3.23 -3.39 -0.11
N CYS A 28 3.46 -2.30 -0.87
CA CYS A 28 2.41 -1.70 -1.70
C CYS A 28 1.91 -2.67 -2.77
N PHE A 29 2.82 -3.31 -3.52
CA PHE A 29 2.41 -4.25 -4.56
C PHE A 29 1.81 -5.53 -3.98
N ASP A 30 2.37 -6.03 -2.88
CA ASP A 30 1.82 -7.20 -2.18
C ASP A 30 0.41 -6.90 -1.66
N CYS A 31 0.21 -5.75 -1.04
CA CYS A 31 -1.09 -5.34 -0.52
C CYS A 31 -2.11 -5.16 -1.65
N ALA A 32 -1.70 -4.57 -2.78
CA ALA A 32 -2.59 -4.42 -3.94
C ALA A 32 -3.09 -5.76 -4.43
N ALA A 33 -2.20 -6.73 -4.62
CA ALA A 33 -2.58 -8.06 -5.08
C ALA A 33 -3.46 -8.78 -4.05
N THR A 34 -3.12 -8.67 -2.77
CA THR A 34 -3.86 -9.29 -1.68
C THR A 34 -5.28 -8.73 -1.58
N CYS A 35 -5.43 -7.40 -1.68
CA CYS A 35 -6.75 -6.75 -1.62
C CYS A 35 -7.63 -7.15 -2.80
N ILE A 36 -7.07 -7.26 -4.01
CA ILE A 36 -7.81 -7.74 -5.18
C ILE A 36 -8.31 -9.16 -4.95
N SER A 37 -7.42 -10.04 -4.46
CA SER A 37 -7.79 -11.43 -4.19
C SER A 37 -8.83 -11.54 -3.10
N CYS A 38 -8.72 -10.74 -2.04
CA CYS A 38 -9.72 -10.71 -0.96
C CYS A 38 -11.08 -10.23 -1.46
N ALA A 39 -11.10 -9.17 -2.29
CA ALA A 39 -12.34 -8.67 -2.88
C ALA A 39 -13.03 -9.76 -3.71
N ASP A 40 -12.26 -10.47 -4.53
CA ASP A 40 -12.78 -11.58 -5.33
C ASP A 40 -13.32 -12.70 -4.43
N ALA A 41 -12.59 -13.09 -3.40
CA ALA A 41 -13.03 -14.11 -2.46
C ALA A 41 -14.33 -13.70 -1.76
N CYS A 42 -14.46 -12.43 -1.37
CA CYS A 42 -15.69 -11.92 -0.77
C CYS A 42 -16.90 -12.08 -1.72
N LEU A 43 -16.70 -11.87 -3.02
CA LEU A 43 -17.76 -12.04 -4.02
C LEU A 43 -18.21 -13.49 -4.12
N GLY A 44 -17.39 -14.45 -3.76
CA GLY A 44 -17.72 -15.87 -3.77
C GLY A 44 -18.35 -16.39 -2.47
N GLU A 45 -18.48 -15.56 -1.45
CA GLU A 45 -19.02 -15.97 -0.16
C GLU A 45 -20.56 -15.95 -0.16
N ASP A 46 -21.18 -16.85 0.63
CA ASP A 46 -22.63 -16.90 0.77
C ASP A 46 -23.19 -15.62 1.41
N ASP A 47 -22.41 -15.00 2.30
CA ASP A 47 -22.78 -13.77 3.01
C ASP A 47 -22.28 -12.50 2.30
N VAL A 48 -22.18 -12.52 0.98
CA VAL A 48 -21.64 -11.41 0.18
C VAL A 48 -22.29 -10.06 0.49
N ARG A 49 -23.57 -10.05 0.86
CA ARG A 49 -24.28 -8.80 1.19
C ARG A 49 -23.67 -8.10 2.41
N ASP A 50 -23.13 -8.87 3.34
CA ASP A 50 -22.49 -8.32 4.54
C ASP A 50 -21.07 -7.85 4.25
N LEU A 51 -20.54 -8.17 3.06
CA LEU A 51 -19.16 -7.90 2.67
C LEU A 51 -19.02 -6.76 1.64
N VAL A 52 -20.12 -6.09 1.30
CA VAL A 52 -20.12 -5.04 0.26
C VAL A 52 -19.10 -3.94 0.58
N ARG A 53 -19.07 -3.47 1.83
CA ARG A 53 -18.11 -2.44 2.24
C ARG A 53 -16.68 -2.97 2.22
N CYS A 54 -16.48 -4.22 2.63
CA CYS A 54 -15.16 -4.85 2.59
C CYS A 54 -14.65 -4.94 1.15
N ILE A 55 -15.50 -5.36 0.21
CA ILE A 55 -15.17 -5.41 -1.22
C ILE A 55 -14.76 -4.03 -1.73
N ARG A 56 -15.57 -3.00 -1.41
CA ARG A 56 -15.27 -1.63 -1.85
C ARG A 56 -13.93 -1.14 -1.34
N LEU A 57 -13.68 -1.30 -0.05
CA LEU A 57 -12.44 -0.82 0.56
C LEU A 57 -11.24 -1.61 0.10
N CYS A 58 -11.38 -2.93 -0.15
CA CYS A 58 -10.31 -3.73 -0.73
C CYS A 58 -9.93 -3.21 -2.12
N LEU A 59 -10.90 -2.88 -2.96
CA LEU A 59 -10.64 -2.36 -4.30
C LEU A 59 -10.00 -0.97 -4.26
N ASP A 60 -10.51 -0.09 -3.40
CA ASP A 60 -9.92 1.25 -3.23
C ASP A 60 -8.47 1.14 -2.74
N CYS A 61 -8.23 0.27 -1.75
CA CYS A 61 -6.89 0.04 -1.21
C CYS A 61 -5.96 -0.52 -2.28
N ALA A 62 -6.44 -1.47 -3.08
CA ALA A 62 -5.64 -2.05 -4.17
C ALA A 62 -5.21 -0.97 -5.17
N ASP A 63 -6.14 -0.08 -5.56
CA ASP A 63 -5.84 0.99 -6.51
C ASP A 63 -4.79 1.96 -5.96
N LEU A 64 -4.94 2.38 -4.70
CA LEU A 64 -4.00 3.32 -4.09
C LEU A 64 -2.65 2.69 -3.78
N CYS A 65 -2.61 1.43 -3.36
CA CYS A 65 -1.36 0.71 -3.14
C CYS A 65 -0.59 0.53 -4.45
N ASP A 66 -1.28 0.16 -5.53
CA ASP A 66 -0.66 0.02 -6.84
C ASP A 66 -0.10 1.35 -7.32
N ALA A 67 -0.88 2.43 -7.22
CA ALA A 67 -0.43 3.77 -7.58
C ALA A 67 0.76 4.21 -6.74
N ALA A 68 0.73 3.99 -5.43
CA ALA A 68 1.83 4.35 -4.54
C ALA A 68 3.11 3.60 -4.90
N GLY A 69 3.03 2.29 -5.11
CA GLY A 69 4.18 1.48 -5.51
C GLY A 69 4.79 1.98 -6.81
N ARG A 70 3.96 2.34 -7.79
CA ARG A 70 4.42 2.86 -9.08
C ARG A 70 5.07 4.24 -8.95
N VAL A 71 4.48 5.13 -8.16
CA VAL A 71 5.02 6.48 -7.97
C VAL A 71 6.38 6.43 -7.26
N VAL A 72 6.49 5.68 -6.16
CA VAL A 72 7.73 5.66 -5.38
C VAL A 72 8.86 4.87 -6.06
N THR A 73 8.54 4.04 -7.06
CA THR A 73 9.56 3.33 -7.83
C THR A 73 10.36 4.28 -8.72
N ARG A 74 9.75 5.37 -9.18
CA ARG A 74 10.39 6.31 -10.11
C ARG A 74 11.26 7.30 -9.34
N GLN A 75 12.58 7.26 -9.58
CA GLN A 75 13.57 8.00 -8.78
C GLN A 75 14.26 9.16 -9.53
N THR A 76 14.00 9.35 -10.82
CA THR A 76 14.58 10.47 -11.59
C THR A 76 13.71 11.71 -11.38
N GLU A 77 14.27 12.71 -10.71
CA GLU A 77 13.61 14.00 -10.44
C GLU A 77 12.21 13.83 -9.82
N PRO A 78 12.08 13.08 -8.71
CA PRO A 78 10.75 12.90 -8.11
C PRO A 78 10.22 14.22 -7.55
N ASP A 79 8.91 14.45 -7.73
CA ASP A 79 8.24 15.51 -7.01
C ASP A 79 7.87 14.98 -5.62
N LEU A 80 8.53 15.53 -4.60
CA LEU A 80 8.38 15.00 -3.24
C LEU A 80 7.00 15.27 -2.65
N ASP A 81 6.33 16.34 -3.07
CA ASP A 81 4.97 16.62 -2.60
C ASP A 81 3.96 15.65 -3.20
N VAL A 82 4.10 15.31 -4.49
CA VAL A 82 3.27 14.28 -5.14
C VAL A 82 3.52 12.92 -4.47
N MET A 83 4.77 12.56 -4.24
CA MET A 83 5.14 11.31 -3.56
C MET A 83 4.49 11.24 -2.18
N ARG A 84 4.63 12.31 -1.38
CA ARG A 84 4.07 12.38 -0.02
C ARG A 84 2.55 12.22 -0.04
N ALA A 85 1.86 12.98 -0.88
CA ALA A 85 0.40 12.93 -0.97
C ALA A 85 -0.10 11.54 -1.38
N THR A 86 0.60 10.89 -2.32
CA THR A 86 0.26 9.54 -2.78
C THR A 86 0.41 8.52 -1.66
N ILE A 87 1.53 8.58 -0.92
CA ILE A 87 1.77 7.67 0.20
C ILE A 87 0.76 7.89 1.32
N GLU A 88 0.44 9.15 1.63
CA GLU A 88 -0.57 9.48 2.64
C GLU A 88 -1.95 8.91 2.28
N ALA A 89 -2.33 9.00 1.00
CA ALA A 89 -3.58 8.41 0.53
C ALA A 89 -3.54 6.88 0.68
N CYS A 90 -2.41 6.25 0.37
CA CYS A 90 -2.22 4.81 0.55
C CYS A 90 -2.35 4.41 2.03
N VAL A 91 -1.75 5.16 2.94
CA VAL A 91 -1.88 4.92 4.39
C VAL A 91 -3.34 4.96 4.82
N SER A 92 -4.08 5.97 4.37
CA SER A 92 -5.51 6.10 4.69
C SER A 92 -6.32 4.92 4.19
N ALA A 93 -6.06 4.47 2.96
CA ALA A 93 -6.75 3.33 2.37
C ALA A 93 -6.42 2.02 3.08
N CYS A 94 -5.13 1.81 3.40
CA CYS A 94 -4.70 0.62 4.15
C CYS A 94 -5.35 0.56 5.52
N ARG A 95 -5.45 1.70 6.20
CA ARG A 95 -6.09 1.77 7.53
C ARG A 95 -7.57 1.41 7.43
N ALA A 96 -8.29 2.03 6.49
CA ALA A 96 -9.72 1.77 6.32
C ALA A 96 -9.99 0.32 5.93
N CYS A 97 -9.23 -0.21 4.97
CA CYS A 97 -9.37 -1.59 4.52
C CYS A 97 -8.99 -2.58 5.62
N GLY A 98 -7.90 -2.32 6.33
CA GLY A 98 -7.47 -3.16 7.45
C GLY A 98 -8.52 -3.23 8.54
N ASP A 99 -9.10 -2.08 8.92
CA ASP A 99 -10.14 -2.03 9.94
C ASP A 99 -11.37 -2.84 9.51
N GLU A 100 -11.81 -2.68 8.26
CA GLU A 100 -12.98 -3.41 7.77
C GLU A 100 -12.71 -4.91 7.65
N CYS A 101 -11.56 -5.31 7.13
CA CYS A 101 -11.19 -6.72 7.03
C CYS A 101 -11.09 -7.39 8.40
N GLU A 102 -10.59 -6.68 9.42
CA GLU A 102 -10.52 -7.20 10.78
C GLU A 102 -11.91 -7.53 11.33
N ARG A 103 -12.93 -6.78 10.95
CA ARG A 103 -14.31 -7.05 11.38
C ARG A 103 -14.83 -8.39 10.88
N HIS A 104 -14.29 -8.90 9.79
CA HIS A 104 -14.71 -10.16 9.17
C HIS A 104 -13.68 -11.28 9.34
N ALA A 105 -12.57 -11.02 10.02
CA ALA A 105 -11.44 -11.93 10.13
C ALA A 105 -11.80 -13.25 10.82
N ASP A 106 -12.73 -13.22 11.79
CA ASP A 106 -13.15 -14.42 12.53
C ASP A 106 -13.98 -15.38 11.68
N HIS A 107 -14.60 -14.88 10.61
CA HIS A 107 -15.47 -15.67 9.74
C HIS A 107 -14.83 -16.01 8.40
N HIS A 108 -13.84 -15.21 7.95
CA HIS A 108 -13.22 -15.38 6.65
C HIS A 108 -11.71 -15.24 6.76
N GLU A 109 -10.99 -16.33 6.48
CA GLU A 109 -9.53 -16.36 6.55
C GLU A 109 -8.90 -15.36 5.57
N HIS A 110 -9.48 -15.18 4.36
CA HIS A 110 -8.96 -14.21 3.40
C HIS A 110 -9.06 -12.78 3.93
N CYS A 111 -10.06 -12.45 4.74
CA CYS A 111 -10.18 -11.14 5.38
C CYS A 111 -9.09 -10.95 6.44
N ARG A 112 -8.76 -12.00 7.20
CA ARG A 112 -7.65 -11.95 8.17
C ARG A 112 -6.32 -11.71 7.48
N ILE A 113 -6.06 -12.42 6.39
CA ILE A 113 -4.83 -12.28 5.60
C ILE A 113 -4.74 -10.87 5.01
N CYS A 114 -5.85 -10.38 4.46
CA CYS A 114 -5.91 -9.03 3.87
C CYS A 114 -5.67 -7.95 4.93
N ALA A 115 -6.27 -8.07 6.10
CA ALA A 115 -6.05 -7.13 7.20
C ALA A 115 -4.56 -7.07 7.56
N ALA A 116 -3.89 -8.21 7.67
CA ALA A 116 -2.46 -8.27 8.00
C ALA A 116 -1.61 -7.58 6.92
N ALA A 117 -1.93 -7.80 5.64
CA ALA A 117 -1.23 -7.15 4.53
C ALA A 117 -1.42 -5.63 4.56
N CYS A 118 -2.65 -5.16 4.85
CA CYS A 118 -2.94 -3.73 4.98
C CYS A 118 -2.14 -3.10 6.12
N ARG A 119 -2.00 -3.78 7.27
CA ARG A 119 -1.21 -3.27 8.40
C ARG A 119 0.27 -3.18 8.05
N ARG A 120 0.82 -4.18 7.35
CA ARG A 120 2.23 -4.13 6.91
C ARG A 120 2.46 -2.96 5.96
N CYS A 121 1.57 -2.77 5.00
CA CYS A 121 1.69 -1.68 4.02
C CYS A 121 1.56 -0.32 4.69
N GLU A 122 0.61 -0.16 5.60
CA GLU A 122 0.45 1.07 6.38
C GLU A 122 1.75 1.40 7.12
N GLN A 123 2.36 0.43 7.77
CA GLN A 123 3.61 0.64 8.52
C GLN A 123 4.76 1.02 7.59
N SER A 124 4.95 0.29 6.50
CA SER A 124 6.04 0.58 5.54
C SER A 124 5.89 1.95 4.91
N CYS A 125 4.65 2.35 4.60
CA CYS A 125 4.37 3.68 4.06
C CYS A 125 4.68 4.77 5.08
N ASN A 126 4.29 4.59 6.34
CA ASN A 126 4.60 5.55 7.41
C ASN A 126 6.11 5.64 7.65
N ASP A 127 6.82 4.52 7.61
CA ASP A 127 8.27 4.51 7.76
C ASP A 127 8.96 5.31 6.64
N LEU A 128 8.45 5.20 5.40
CA LEU A 128 8.98 5.98 4.30
C LEU A 128 8.65 7.46 4.44
N LEU A 129 7.42 7.81 4.85
CA LEU A 129 6.97 9.19 5.00
C LEU A 129 7.90 10.00 5.89
N VAL A 130 8.37 9.44 7.01
CA VAL A 130 9.22 10.16 7.96
C VAL A 130 10.60 10.45 7.39
N THR A 131 11.01 9.79 6.30
CA THR A 131 12.30 10.03 5.64
C THR A 131 12.21 11.00 4.47
N ILE A 132 11.00 11.35 4.01
CA ILE A 132 10.82 12.28 2.89
C ILE A 132 11.13 13.71 3.37
N PRO A 133 12.09 14.40 2.72
CA PRO A 133 12.40 15.78 3.12
C PRO A 133 11.18 16.69 2.99
N THR A 134 10.94 17.54 3.99
CA THR A 134 9.93 18.59 3.90
C THR A 134 10.49 19.79 3.15
N PRO A 135 9.70 20.45 2.28
CA PRO A 135 10.17 21.66 1.61
C PRO A 135 10.49 22.73 2.64
N GLU A 136 11.62 23.42 2.44
CA GLU A 136 11.91 24.62 3.25
C GLU A 136 10.86 25.68 2.94
N ARG A 137 10.19 26.14 3.99
CA ARG A 137 9.30 27.29 3.85
C ARG A 137 10.14 28.54 4.01
N SER A 138 10.36 29.22 2.92
CA SER A 138 10.97 30.54 2.95
C SER A 138 9.93 31.58 3.35
#